data_89e97e9587f30f4ac81adc7dc4915789
#
_entry.id   89e97e9587f30f4ac81adc7dc4915789
#
_cell.length_a   1.000
_cell.length_b   1.000
_cell.length_c   1.000
_cell.angle_alpha   90.00
_cell.angle_beta   90.00
_cell.angle_gamma   90.00
#
_symmetry.space_group_name_H-M   'P 1'
#
loop_
_entity.id
_entity.type
_entity.pdbx_description
1 polymer ?
#
loop_
_entity_poly.entity_id
_entity_poly.type
_entity_poly.pdbx_seq_one_letter_code
_entity_poly.pdbx_strand_id
1 'polypeptide(L)'
;SLWGFEEREKLMGFYERVSGSRLHANYFRPGGVHKDLPRGLDKDILDFCKTFPKIIDDLETLLTDNRIFKQRNVDIGIVTKEDALNYSFSGVMLRGSGIPWDLRKSQPYDCYEQIDFKIPIGKNGDCYDRYLCRIEEMRESVKIIEQCLKNLPKGPVKSMDNKLTPPPKKEIKQSMEALIPVSYTHLTLPTSFLV
;
A
#
# COMPACT_ATOMS: atom_id res chain seq x y z
N SER A 1 -17.22 -6.14 10.38
CA SER A 1 -15.75 -5.97 10.47
C SER A 1 -14.99 -7.29 10.34
N LEU A 2 -15.51 -8.43 10.85
CA LEU A 2 -14.83 -9.73 10.74
C LEU A 2 -14.59 -10.16 9.29
N TRP A 3 -15.51 -9.93 8.38
CA TRP A 3 -15.34 -10.21 6.95
C TRP A 3 -14.17 -9.45 6.32
N GLY A 4 -13.94 -8.21 6.75
CA GLY A 4 -12.77 -7.45 6.31
C GLY A 4 -11.44 -8.07 6.75
N PHE A 5 -11.41 -8.72 7.92
CA PHE A 5 -10.23 -9.45 8.39
C PHE A 5 -9.99 -10.75 7.62
N GLU A 6 -11.04 -11.41 7.13
CA GLU A 6 -10.91 -12.58 6.26
C GLU A 6 -10.18 -12.23 4.96
N GLU A 7 -10.55 -11.11 4.34
CA GLU A 7 -9.87 -10.65 3.12
C GLU A 7 -8.44 -10.17 3.41
N ARG A 8 -8.22 -9.52 4.55
CA ARG A 8 -6.88 -9.15 5.00
C ARG A 8 -5.99 -10.38 5.20
N GLU A 9 -6.54 -11.49 5.65
CA GLU A 9 -5.82 -12.76 5.82
C GLU A 9 -5.31 -13.30 4.48
N LYS A 10 -6.10 -13.20 3.42
CA LYS A 10 -5.67 -13.58 2.06
C LYS A 10 -4.50 -12.72 1.58
N LEU A 11 -4.54 -11.42 1.82
CA LEU A 11 -3.44 -10.50 1.49
C LEU A 11 -2.16 -10.82 2.28
N MET A 12 -2.29 -11.18 3.55
CA MET A 12 -1.15 -11.63 4.36
C MET A 12 -0.53 -12.92 3.82
N GLY A 13 -1.34 -13.84 3.29
CA GLY A 13 -0.87 -15.04 2.60
C GLY A 13 -0.01 -14.71 1.36
N PHE A 14 -0.34 -13.67 0.62
CA PHE A 14 0.50 -13.20 -0.49
C PHE A 14 1.84 -12.67 -0.01
N TYR A 15 1.87 -11.87 1.06
CA TYR A 15 3.13 -11.41 1.66
C TYR A 15 3.99 -12.57 2.16
N GLU A 16 3.40 -13.57 2.79
CA GLU A 16 4.11 -14.75 3.26
C GLU A 16 4.75 -15.52 2.11
N ARG A 17 4.04 -15.71 0.99
CA ARG A 17 4.56 -16.39 -0.20
C ARG A 17 5.73 -15.66 -0.84
N VAL A 18 5.76 -14.35 -0.78
CA VAL A 18 6.80 -13.52 -1.39
C VAL A 18 8.03 -13.36 -0.49
N SER A 19 7.83 -13.14 0.80
CA SER A 19 8.89 -12.78 1.73
C SER A 19 9.13 -13.78 2.85
N GLY A 20 8.21 -14.73 3.06
CA GLY A 20 8.23 -15.65 4.21
C GLY A 20 7.66 -15.05 5.50
N SER A 21 7.21 -13.79 5.48
CA SER A 21 6.64 -13.10 6.63
C SER A 21 5.27 -12.53 6.28
N ARG A 22 4.30 -12.73 7.17
CA ARG A 22 2.91 -12.34 6.95
C ARG A 22 2.67 -10.84 7.07
N LEU A 23 3.35 -10.16 7.96
CA LEU A 23 3.13 -8.75 8.26
C LEU A 23 4.38 -7.90 7.99
N HIS A 24 5.52 -8.30 8.53
CA HIS A 24 6.78 -7.58 8.39
C HIS A 24 7.57 -8.13 7.19
N ALA A 25 7.04 -7.89 6.00
CA ALA A 25 7.64 -8.38 4.76
C ALA A 25 8.95 -7.64 4.44
N ASN A 26 10.07 -8.35 4.45
CA ASN A 26 11.36 -7.86 4.01
C ASN A 26 11.59 -8.19 2.54
N TYR A 27 10.74 -7.65 1.67
CA TYR A 27 10.77 -7.89 0.24
C TYR A 27 11.63 -6.88 -0.51
N PHE A 28 11.44 -5.60 -0.22
CA PHE A 28 12.25 -4.52 -0.77
C PHE A 28 13.61 -4.50 -0.09
N ARG A 29 14.66 -4.40 -0.89
CA ARG A 29 16.04 -4.35 -0.42
C ARG A 29 16.85 -3.34 -1.22
N PRO A 30 17.97 -2.84 -0.69
CA PRO A 30 18.87 -2.00 -1.48
C PRO A 30 19.20 -2.66 -2.83
N GLY A 31 19.00 -1.90 -3.90
CA GLY A 31 19.21 -2.35 -5.26
C GLY A 31 18.07 -3.15 -5.90
N GLY A 32 16.91 -3.30 -5.25
CA GLY A 32 15.74 -3.96 -5.84
C GLY A 32 14.89 -4.76 -4.86
N VAL A 33 14.51 -5.99 -5.24
CA VAL A 33 13.70 -6.88 -4.42
C VAL A 33 14.41 -8.18 -4.10
N HIS A 34 13.96 -8.88 -3.07
CA HIS A 34 14.62 -10.10 -2.61
C HIS A 34 14.62 -11.22 -3.65
N LYS A 35 13.46 -11.46 -4.26
CA LYS A 35 13.23 -12.49 -5.29
C LYS A 35 12.14 -12.01 -6.23
N ASP A 36 12.07 -12.63 -7.40
CA ASP A 36 10.92 -12.47 -8.30
C ASP A 36 9.65 -13.08 -7.70
N LEU A 37 8.50 -12.70 -8.24
CA LEU A 37 7.22 -13.23 -7.79
C LEU A 37 7.19 -14.76 -7.91
N PRO A 38 6.72 -15.48 -6.89
CA PRO A 38 6.53 -16.93 -6.98
C PRO A 38 5.57 -17.31 -8.11
N ARG A 39 5.82 -18.44 -8.74
CA ARG A 39 4.96 -18.94 -9.83
C ARG A 39 3.52 -19.08 -9.38
N GLY A 40 2.59 -18.52 -10.15
CA GLY A 40 1.15 -18.59 -9.91
C GLY A 40 0.62 -17.55 -8.92
N LEU A 41 1.47 -16.77 -8.26
CA LEU A 41 1.01 -15.70 -7.37
C LEU A 41 0.29 -14.58 -8.13
N ASP A 42 0.73 -14.27 -9.32
CA ASP A 42 0.08 -13.33 -10.24
C ASP A 42 -1.39 -13.70 -10.52
N LYS A 43 -1.64 -14.99 -10.77
CA LYS A 43 -3.01 -15.51 -10.98
C LYS A 43 -3.85 -15.41 -9.73
N ASP A 44 -3.32 -15.80 -8.59
CA ASP A 44 -4.03 -15.76 -7.32
C ASP A 44 -4.40 -14.33 -6.91
N ILE A 45 -3.51 -13.35 -7.17
CA ILE A 45 -3.81 -11.93 -6.94
C ILE A 45 -4.90 -11.44 -7.90
N LEU A 46 -4.87 -11.84 -9.18
CA LEU A 46 -5.92 -11.49 -10.14
C LEU A 46 -7.27 -12.08 -9.75
N ASP A 47 -7.30 -13.31 -9.25
CA ASP A 47 -8.53 -13.94 -8.78
C ASP A 47 -9.06 -13.28 -7.51
N PHE A 48 -8.18 -12.83 -6.61
CA PHE A 48 -8.56 -11.97 -5.50
C PHE A 48 -9.18 -10.66 -6.01
N CYS A 49 -8.57 -9.97 -6.97
CA CYS A 49 -9.09 -8.73 -7.54
C CYS A 49 -10.49 -8.89 -8.16
N LYS A 50 -10.80 -10.06 -8.74
CA LYS A 50 -12.14 -10.36 -9.30
C LYS A 50 -13.20 -10.60 -8.22
N THR A 51 -12.82 -11.17 -7.08
CA THR A 51 -13.77 -11.55 -6.01
C THR A 51 -13.99 -10.42 -5.01
N PHE A 52 -12.96 -9.65 -4.73
CA PHE A 52 -12.97 -8.61 -3.71
C PHE A 52 -14.04 -7.50 -3.91
N PRO A 53 -14.34 -7.01 -5.13
CA PRO A 53 -15.41 -6.03 -5.33
C PRO A 53 -16.77 -6.50 -4.84
N LYS A 54 -17.11 -7.79 -4.97
CA LYS A 54 -18.37 -8.35 -4.46
C LYS A 54 -18.45 -8.27 -2.94
N ILE A 55 -17.34 -8.50 -2.27
CA ILE A 55 -17.25 -8.41 -0.80
C ILE A 55 -17.40 -6.96 -0.34
N ILE A 56 -16.86 -6.00 -1.10
CA ILE A 56 -17.09 -4.58 -0.84
C ILE A 56 -18.59 -4.26 -0.97
N ASP A 57 -19.27 -4.75 -2.02
CA ASP A 57 -20.69 -4.54 -2.24
C ASP A 57 -21.54 -5.15 -1.09
N ASP A 58 -21.18 -6.33 -0.61
CA ASP A 58 -21.82 -6.97 0.55
C ASP A 58 -21.62 -6.14 1.83
N LEU A 59 -20.43 -5.59 2.04
CA LEU A 59 -20.15 -4.70 3.17
C LEU A 59 -20.95 -3.39 3.08
N GLU A 60 -21.06 -2.83 1.89
CA GLU A 60 -21.88 -1.62 1.67
C GLU A 60 -23.36 -1.89 1.93
N THR A 61 -23.89 -2.99 1.45
CA THR A 61 -25.28 -3.41 1.70
C THR A 61 -25.55 -3.52 3.20
N LEU A 62 -24.58 -4.00 3.96
CA LEU A 62 -24.71 -4.16 5.41
C LEU A 62 -24.60 -2.83 6.19
N LEU A 63 -23.74 -1.91 5.74
CA LEU A 63 -23.32 -0.75 6.52
C LEU A 63 -23.82 0.59 5.95
N THR A 64 -23.69 0.81 4.62
CA THR A 64 -23.89 2.13 4.03
C THR A 64 -25.28 2.68 4.25
N ASP A 65 -26.31 1.88 4.08
CA ASP A 65 -27.71 2.29 4.29
C ASP A 65 -28.28 1.92 5.65
N ASN A 66 -27.47 1.33 6.51
CA ASN A 66 -27.90 0.96 7.85
C ASN A 66 -28.18 2.21 8.70
N ARG A 67 -29.41 2.33 9.19
CA ARG A 67 -29.87 3.47 10.01
C ARG A 67 -29.01 3.69 11.24
N ILE A 68 -28.66 2.61 11.95
CA ILE A 68 -27.85 2.69 13.18
C ILE A 68 -26.44 3.19 12.84
N PHE A 69 -25.86 2.67 11.75
CA PHE A 69 -24.54 3.08 11.29
C PHE A 69 -24.51 4.55 10.87
N LYS A 70 -25.52 5.01 10.10
CA LYS A 70 -25.67 6.44 9.74
C LYS A 70 -25.79 7.33 10.95
N GLN A 71 -26.67 6.99 11.91
CA GLN A 71 -26.84 7.77 13.14
C GLN A 71 -25.57 7.88 14.00
N ARG A 72 -24.66 6.92 13.87
CA ARG A 72 -23.39 6.88 14.62
C ARG A 72 -22.24 7.59 13.90
N ASN A 73 -22.37 7.93 12.62
CA ASN A 73 -21.27 8.43 11.81
C ASN A 73 -21.57 9.74 11.09
N VAL A 74 -22.82 10.00 10.73
CA VAL A 74 -23.21 11.26 10.07
C VAL A 74 -23.15 12.39 11.09
N ASP A 75 -22.55 13.50 10.71
CA ASP A 75 -22.36 14.70 11.53
C ASP A 75 -21.55 14.46 12.83
N ILE A 76 -20.79 13.35 12.88
CA ILE A 76 -19.94 13.02 14.03
C ILE A 76 -18.48 13.14 13.65
N GLY A 77 -17.69 13.78 14.51
CA GLY A 77 -16.26 13.98 14.30
C GLY A 77 -15.96 14.83 13.07
N ILE A 78 -16.72 15.89 12.88
CA ILE A 78 -16.55 16.82 11.75
C ILE A 78 -15.20 17.52 11.89
N VAL A 79 -14.43 17.50 10.80
CA VAL A 79 -13.19 18.24 10.64
C VAL A 79 -13.35 19.18 9.46
N THR A 80 -13.27 20.47 9.72
CA THR A 80 -13.37 21.48 8.67
C THR A 80 -12.12 21.46 7.77
N LYS A 81 -12.22 22.06 6.59
CA LYS A 81 -11.03 22.20 5.69
C LYS A 81 -9.91 22.98 6.36
N GLU A 82 -10.26 24.03 7.09
CA GLU A 82 -9.31 24.87 7.79
C GLU A 82 -8.61 24.12 8.91
N ASP A 83 -9.36 23.41 9.76
CA ASP A 83 -8.79 22.60 10.82
C ASP A 83 -7.89 21.48 10.26
N ALA A 84 -8.32 20.82 9.17
CA ALA A 84 -7.54 19.77 8.52
C ALA A 84 -6.17 20.27 8.04
N LEU A 85 -6.10 21.49 7.55
CA LEU A 85 -4.84 22.12 7.15
C LEU A 85 -4.01 22.57 8.35
N ASN A 86 -4.64 23.22 9.35
CA ASN A 86 -3.97 23.72 10.54
C ASN A 86 -3.34 22.58 11.38
N TYR A 87 -4.01 21.43 11.46
CA TYR A 87 -3.49 20.25 12.15
C TYR A 87 -2.62 19.35 11.26
N SER A 88 -2.31 19.77 10.04
CA SER A 88 -1.49 19.01 9.10
C SER A 88 -2.01 17.59 8.84
N PHE A 89 -3.31 17.43 8.72
CA PHE A 89 -3.91 16.15 8.38
C PHE A 89 -3.54 15.74 6.96
N SER A 90 -3.49 14.44 6.73
CA SER A 90 -3.18 13.83 5.43
C SER A 90 -4.10 12.65 5.15
N GLY A 91 -4.00 12.10 3.94
CA GLY A 91 -4.75 10.89 3.55
C GLY A 91 -6.27 11.10 3.58
N VAL A 92 -7.00 10.09 4.04
CA VAL A 92 -8.46 10.10 4.08
C VAL A 92 -9.03 11.19 4.99
N MET A 93 -8.32 11.56 6.07
CA MET A 93 -8.75 12.64 6.96
C MET A 93 -8.85 13.97 6.20
N LEU A 94 -7.88 14.27 5.34
CA LEU A 94 -7.88 15.48 4.53
C LEU A 94 -8.88 15.39 3.37
N ARG A 95 -8.93 14.24 2.67
CA ARG A 95 -9.86 14.03 1.57
C ARG A 95 -11.32 13.98 2.02
N GLY A 96 -11.61 13.43 3.20
CA GLY A 96 -12.94 13.47 3.80
C GLY A 96 -13.46 14.88 4.02
N SER A 97 -12.57 15.82 4.35
CA SER A 97 -12.89 17.25 4.49
C SER A 97 -12.99 18.01 3.16
N GLY A 98 -12.91 17.32 2.02
CA GLY A 98 -13.13 17.90 0.69
C GLY A 98 -11.90 18.50 0.03
N ILE A 99 -10.69 18.12 0.44
CA ILE A 99 -9.44 18.56 -0.17
C ILE A 99 -8.88 17.43 -1.03
N PRO A 100 -8.75 17.61 -2.37
CA PRO A 100 -8.30 16.57 -3.29
C PRO A 100 -6.77 16.44 -3.28
N TRP A 101 -6.20 16.04 -2.16
CA TRP A 101 -4.76 15.89 -2.02
C TRP A 101 -4.35 14.42 -1.92
N ASP A 102 -3.51 13.98 -2.83
CA ASP A 102 -2.88 12.67 -2.85
C ASP A 102 -1.49 12.78 -3.46
N LEU A 103 -0.46 12.40 -2.71
CA LEU A 103 0.94 12.46 -3.15
C LEU A 103 1.19 11.66 -4.42
N ARG A 104 0.48 10.57 -4.63
CA ARG A 104 0.60 9.75 -5.84
C ARG A 104 0.25 10.51 -7.12
N LYS A 105 -0.53 11.61 -7.01
CA LYS A 105 -0.89 12.50 -8.14
C LYS A 105 -0.26 13.87 -8.05
N SER A 106 -0.10 14.44 -6.85
CA SER A 106 0.48 15.78 -6.67
C SER A 106 2.01 15.79 -6.82
N GLN A 107 2.67 14.74 -6.40
CA GLN A 107 4.11 14.50 -6.51
C GLN A 107 4.36 13.03 -6.84
N PRO A 108 4.09 12.61 -8.07
CA PRO A 108 4.17 11.20 -8.46
C PRO A 108 5.56 10.63 -8.18
N TYR A 109 5.58 9.41 -7.70
CA TYR A 109 6.78 8.62 -7.44
C TYR A 109 6.61 7.22 -8.02
N ASP A 110 7.71 6.50 -8.21
CA ASP A 110 7.76 5.19 -8.85
C ASP A 110 7.02 5.18 -10.20
N CYS A 111 6.02 4.33 -10.36
CA CYS A 111 5.24 4.17 -11.60
C CYS A 111 3.86 4.84 -11.55
N TYR A 112 3.55 5.65 -10.53
CA TYR A 112 2.20 6.22 -10.37
C TYR A 112 1.78 7.17 -11.50
N GLU A 113 2.71 7.76 -12.23
CA GLU A 113 2.41 8.56 -13.44
C GLU A 113 1.74 7.73 -14.55
N GLN A 114 2.01 6.42 -14.58
CA GLN A 114 1.52 5.50 -15.61
C GLN A 114 0.22 4.81 -15.22
N ILE A 115 -0.23 5.02 -13.98
CA ILE A 115 -1.39 4.33 -13.41
C ILE A 115 -2.59 5.26 -13.37
N ASP A 116 -3.70 4.81 -13.95
CA ASP A 116 -4.96 5.54 -13.88
C ASP A 116 -5.80 5.11 -12.68
N PHE A 117 -6.11 6.06 -11.82
CA PHE A 117 -7.01 5.89 -10.67
C PHE A 117 -7.65 7.22 -10.29
N LYS A 118 -8.78 7.16 -9.59
CA LYS A 118 -9.49 8.33 -9.07
C LYS A 118 -9.16 8.56 -7.60
N ILE A 119 -9.23 9.81 -7.19
CA ILE A 119 -9.09 10.21 -5.78
C ILE A 119 -10.49 10.45 -5.24
N PRO A 120 -11.00 9.64 -4.32
CA PRO A 120 -12.28 9.88 -3.68
C PRO A 120 -12.19 11.06 -2.71
N ILE A 121 -13.22 11.92 -2.75
CA ILE A 121 -13.27 13.17 -1.98
C ILE A 121 -14.61 13.24 -1.26
N GLY A 122 -14.60 13.45 0.05
CA GLY A 122 -15.77 13.72 0.86
C GLY A 122 -16.21 15.18 0.77
N LYS A 123 -17.28 15.52 1.46
CA LYS A 123 -17.86 16.87 1.48
C LYS A 123 -17.99 17.43 2.90
N ASN A 124 -18.45 16.62 3.83
CA ASN A 124 -18.85 17.06 5.18
C ASN A 124 -17.72 16.96 6.20
N GLY A 125 -16.67 16.19 5.91
CA GLY A 125 -15.55 15.99 6.83
C GLY A 125 -15.90 15.15 8.07
N ASP A 126 -16.99 14.40 8.04
CA ASP A 126 -17.46 13.56 9.13
C ASP A 126 -16.95 12.12 9.06
N CYS A 127 -17.28 11.30 10.03
CA CYS A 127 -16.92 9.90 10.06
C CYS A 127 -17.51 9.11 8.89
N TYR A 128 -18.72 9.49 8.45
CA TYR A 128 -19.41 8.82 7.37
C TYR A 128 -18.73 9.06 6.01
N ASP A 129 -18.35 10.29 5.72
CA ASP A 129 -17.61 10.64 4.49
C ASP A 129 -16.24 9.96 4.45
N ARG A 130 -15.54 9.87 5.58
CA ARG A 130 -14.28 9.11 5.68
C ARG A 130 -14.47 7.63 5.41
N TYR A 131 -15.58 7.04 5.87
CA TYR A 131 -15.94 5.67 5.55
C TYR A 131 -16.18 5.49 4.04
N LEU A 132 -16.99 6.36 3.43
CA LEU A 132 -17.26 6.30 1.98
C LEU A 132 -15.98 6.46 1.15
N CYS A 133 -15.10 7.39 1.51
CA CYS A 133 -13.80 7.53 0.87
C CYS A 133 -12.98 6.24 0.94
N ARG A 134 -12.95 5.55 2.09
CA ARG A 134 -12.20 4.29 2.23
C ARG A 134 -12.79 3.16 1.40
N ILE A 135 -14.11 3.07 1.29
CA ILE A 135 -14.77 2.08 0.43
C ILE A 135 -14.36 2.31 -1.03
N GLU A 136 -14.41 3.54 -1.50
CA GLU A 136 -14.04 3.86 -2.87
C GLU A 136 -12.52 3.67 -3.10
N GLU A 137 -11.68 4.01 -2.11
CA GLU A 137 -10.24 3.74 -2.18
C GLU A 137 -9.91 2.24 -2.30
N MET A 138 -10.69 1.37 -1.68
CA MET A 138 -10.52 -0.08 -1.87
C MET A 138 -10.81 -0.50 -3.31
N ARG A 139 -11.84 0.06 -3.95
CA ARG A 139 -12.16 -0.20 -5.37
C ARG A 139 -11.05 0.31 -6.30
N GLU A 140 -10.58 1.52 -6.05
CA GLU A 140 -9.47 2.10 -6.83
C GLU A 140 -8.16 1.31 -6.62
N SER A 141 -7.91 0.81 -5.41
CA SER A 141 -6.74 -0.04 -5.12
C SER A 141 -6.73 -1.33 -5.94
N VAL A 142 -7.90 -1.96 -6.13
CA VAL A 142 -8.03 -3.14 -7.02
C VAL A 142 -7.61 -2.78 -8.45
N LYS A 143 -8.09 -1.66 -8.98
CA LYS A 143 -7.71 -1.20 -10.33
C LYS A 143 -6.21 -0.95 -10.46
N ILE A 144 -5.59 -0.37 -9.43
CA ILE A 144 -4.14 -0.15 -9.40
C ILE A 144 -3.40 -1.48 -9.45
N ILE A 145 -3.80 -2.45 -8.62
CA ILE A 145 -3.17 -3.79 -8.59
C ILE A 145 -3.27 -4.48 -9.96
N GLU A 146 -4.44 -4.44 -10.60
CA GLU A 146 -4.62 -5.03 -11.93
C GLU A 146 -3.74 -4.38 -12.99
N GLN A 147 -3.59 -3.07 -12.96
CA GLN A 147 -2.70 -2.33 -13.87
C GLN A 147 -1.24 -2.68 -13.62
N CYS A 148 -0.82 -2.76 -12.36
CA CYS A 148 0.54 -3.16 -12.00
C CYS A 148 0.87 -4.58 -12.49
N LEU A 149 -0.05 -5.53 -12.32
CA LEU A 149 0.17 -6.91 -12.78
C LEU A 149 0.23 -7.02 -14.31
N LYS A 150 -0.59 -6.24 -15.03
CA LYS A 150 -0.56 -6.20 -16.51
C LYS A 150 0.74 -5.62 -17.04
N ASN A 151 1.29 -4.62 -16.36
CA ASN A 151 2.47 -3.86 -16.78
C ASN A 151 3.75 -4.34 -16.10
N LEU A 152 3.74 -5.48 -15.42
CA LEU A 152 4.89 -5.99 -14.69
C LEU A 152 6.06 -6.27 -15.66
N PRO A 153 7.19 -5.56 -15.55
CA PRO A 153 8.32 -5.74 -16.45
C PRO A 153 9.00 -7.09 -16.22
N LYS A 154 9.48 -7.70 -17.29
CA LYS A 154 10.32 -8.89 -17.22
C LYS A 154 11.78 -8.45 -17.18
N GLY A 155 12.57 -9.08 -16.33
CA GLY A 155 14.00 -8.75 -16.24
C GLY A 155 14.62 -9.04 -14.89
N PRO A 156 15.84 -8.54 -14.66
CA PRO A 156 16.52 -8.72 -13.38
C PRO A 156 15.78 -7.98 -12.27
N VAL A 157 15.56 -8.66 -11.15
CA VAL A 157 14.85 -8.11 -9.98
C VAL A 157 15.79 -7.37 -9.02
N LYS A 158 17.09 -7.41 -9.29
CA LYS A 158 18.15 -6.73 -8.52
C LYS A 158 19.12 -6.03 -9.44
N SER A 159 19.67 -4.92 -8.98
CA SER A 159 20.80 -4.27 -9.64
C SER A 159 22.01 -5.19 -9.67
N MET A 160 22.75 -5.15 -10.79
CA MET A 160 24.04 -5.84 -10.92
C MET A 160 25.21 -5.05 -10.31
N ASP A 161 24.96 -3.83 -9.86
CA ASP A 161 25.97 -3.00 -9.19
C ASP A 161 26.19 -3.49 -7.75
N ASN A 162 27.36 -4.05 -7.49
CA ASN A 162 27.75 -4.56 -6.16
C ASN A 162 27.92 -3.44 -5.10
N LYS A 163 27.91 -2.17 -5.52
CA LYS A 163 27.88 -1.03 -4.57
C LYS A 163 26.50 -0.80 -3.99
N LEU A 164 25.45 -1.18 -4.73
CA LEU A 164 24.06 -1.02 -4.31
C LEU A 164 23.48 -2.31 -3.74
N THR A 165 23.83 -3.46 -4.34
CA THR A 165 23.30 -4.76 -3.93
C THR A 165 24.37 -5.52 -3.15
N PRO A 166 24.07 -6.03 -1.94
CA PRO A 166 25.02 -6.84 -1.19
C PRO A 166 25.47 -8.06 -2.02
N PRO A 167 26.76 -8.33 -2.10
CA PRO A 167 27.30 -9.49 -2.83
C PRO A 167 26.89 -10.81 -2.14
N PRO A 168 27.09 -11.95 -2.79
CA PRO A 168 26.82 -13.27 -2.22
C PRO A 168 27.54 -13.49 -0.88
N LYS A 169 26.87 -14.15 0.07
CA LYS A 169 27.43 -14.40 1.42
C LYS A 169 28.82 -15.03 1.44
N LYS A 170 29.19 -15.80 0.42
CA LYS A 170 30.52 -16.41 0.32
C LYS A 170 31.60 -15.35 0.09
N GLU A 171 31.32 -14.35 -0.73
CA GLU A 171 32.26 -13.28 -1.07
C GLU A 171 32.41 -12.27 0.07
N ILE A 172 31.36 -11.99 0.82
CA ILE A 172 31.38 -11.06 1.96
C ILE A 172 32.43 -11.47 3.00
N LYS A 173 32.66 -12.77 3.19
CA LYS A 173 33.64 -13.31 4.15
C LYS A 173 35.09 -13.34 3.63
N GLN A 174 35.28 -13.12 2.34
CA GLN A 174 36.59 -13.30 1.69
C GLN A 174 37.19 -12.01 1.18
N SER A 175 36.42 -10.95 1.03
CA SER A 175 36.84 -9.66 0.46
C SER A 175 36.37 -8.50 1.30
N MET A 176 37.28 -7.60 1.65
CA MET A 176 36.95 -6.33 2.30
C MET A 176 36.08 -5.43 1.39
N GLU A 177 36.34 -5.43 0.10
CA GLU A 177 35.55 -4.67 -0.89
C GLU A 177 34.09 -5.14 -0.93
N ALA A 178 33.84 -6.43 -0.73
CA ALA A 178 32.51 -7.01 -0.62
C ALA A 178 31.83 -6.68 0.72
N LEU A 179 32.59 -6.51 1.79
CA LEU A 179 32.07 -6.18 3.13
C LEU A 179 31.66 -4.71 3.26
N ILE A 180 32.33 -3.80 2.59
CA ILE A 180 32.09 -2.35 2.68
C ILE A 180 30.64 -1.96 2.35
N PRO A 181 30.04 -2.37 1.22
CA PRO A 181 28.63 -2.04 0.92
C PRO A 181 27.65 -2.60 1.95
N VAL A 182 27.92 -3.81 2.46
CA VAL A 182 27.09 -4.44 3.50
C VAL A 182 27.16 -3.63 4.79
N SER A 183 28.34 -3.18 5.19
CA SER A 183 28.52 -2.34 6.37
C SER A 183 27.80 -0.99 6.24
N TYR A 184 27.84 -0.35 5.08
CA TYR A 184 27.12 0.89 4.84
C TYR A 184 25.60 0.71 4.92
N THR A 185 25.04 -0.34 4.36
CA THR A 185 23.60 -0.62 4.47
C THR A 185 23.16 -0.88 5.90
N HIS A 186 23.98 -1.53 6.70
CA HIS A 186 23.69 -1.78 8.11
C HIS A 186 23.90 -0.54 9.01
N LEU A 187 24.82 0.35 8.66
CA LEU A 187 25.06 1.58 9.41
C LEU A 187 24.03 2.67 9.11
N THR A 188 23.51 2.75 7.90
CA THR A 188 22.58 3.80 7.51
C THR A 188 21.13 3.49 7.86
N LEU A 189 20.71 2.22 7.83
CA LEU A 189 19.35 1.83 8.17
C LEU A 189 18.96 2.10 9.65
N PRO A 190 19.80 1.83 10.66
CA PRO A 190 19.45 2.12 12.06
C PRO A 190 19.38 3.61 12.38
N THR A 191 20.14 4.46 11.71
CA THR A 191 20.17 5.90 11.99
C THR A 191 18.96 6.65 11.44
N SER A 192 18.28 6.11 10.44
CA SER A 192 17.04 6.71 9.91
C SER A 192 15.82 6.48 10.83
N PHE A 193 15.92 5.65 11.85
CA PHE A 193 14.89 5.42 12.86
C PHE A 193 15.10 6.20 14.17
N LEU A 194 16.13 7.03 14.24
CA LEU A 194 16.48 7.80 15.45
C LEU A 194 16.25 9.32 15.29
N VAL A 195 15.45 9.73 14.30
CA VAL A 195 15.01 11.11 14.13
C VAL A 195 13.49 11.19 14.18
#